data_b54fc696ecc29e90b3cae3f071da9caa
#
_entry.id   b54fc696ecc29e90b3cae3f071da9caa
#
_cell.length_a   1.000
_cell.length_b   1.000
_cell.length_c   1.000
_cell.angle_alpha   90.00
_cell.angle_beta   90.00
_cell.angle_gamma   90.00
#
_symmetry.space_group_name_H-M   'P 1'
#
loop_
_entity.id
_entity.type
_entity.pdbx_description
1 polymer ?
#
loop_
_entity_poly.entity_id
_entity_poly.type
_entity_poly.pdbx_seq_one_letter_code
_entity_poly.pdbx_strand_id
1 'polypeptide(L)'
;MQNVDAIGNEGYVRPKLNYLNNGTTLRSWLLTKDHKRIAIMYLISVSVFFMMGGIYASIIRLELLTPASDLLNTGTYNKVFTQHGILMIFFFLIPSIPAVLGNFFIPLMIGAKDLALPRVNLLSLYIYWLGGAITLWGLMQGGVDTGWTFYVPYSTTFSNTYVVAVGLGIFINGFSSILTGLNFIVTVHTMRAPGMTWFRLPLFVWSHYAVSLVMVLGTPVVAITILLVALERLAHVGIFDASIGGDPILFQHLFWFYSHPAVYIMVLPGMGVVSELISNFARKKIFGYEFVAFSSIAIAVFGFLVWGHHLFVSGQSMYAGLVFSFLSMVVAVPSAIKMFNWTATLYKGSISLDTPMLYGLGFMGLFLIGGLTGLFLGAVGLTVHLTDTYFVVAHFHYVMVGGQVIAYLGGLHYWWPKMTGKMYSEFWGKISAMLVFIGFNLTFFPQFILGYLGMPRRYASYPEEMQVLNIFSTAGASVLAVGFTMPVVYFIHSLIYGKEAGPNPWLLPGLEWRTSSPPPTENFETTPVVTWEAYEFGEENGLDFEEARRRAAVAPATS
;
A
#
# COMPACT_ATOMS: atom_id res chain seq x y z
N MET A 1 -23.97 18.53 9.37
CA MET A 1 -22.79 18.24 10.20
C MET A 1 -23.28 18.23 11.63
N GLN A 2 -23.55 17.07 12.18
CA GLN A 2 -23.93 16.96 13.60
C GLN A 2 -22.65 16.97 14.42
N ASN A 3 -22.65 17.76 15.50
CA ASN A 3 -21.52 17.93 16.43
C ASN A 3 -21.15 16.59 17.09
N VAL A 4 -20.25 15.83 16.47
CA VAL A 4 -19.57 14.68 17.08
C VAL A 4 -18.61 15.15 18.18
N ASP A 5 -18.32 16.45 18.21
CA ASP A 5 -17.37 17.09 19.13
C ASP A 5 -17.75 16.99 20.62
N ALA A 6 -19.03 16.73 20.95
CA ALA A 6 -19.52 16.79 22.34
C ALA A 6 -19.48 15.46 23.12
N ILE A 7 -19.53 14.32 22.44
CA ILE A 7 -19.84 13.04 23.11
C ILE A 7 -18.59 12.29 23.58
N GLY A 8 -17.45 12.45 22.89
CA GLY A 8 -16.20 11.77 23.25
C GLY A 8 -15.25 12.57 24.15
N ASN A 9 -15.56 13.84 24.43
CA ASN A 9 -14.63 14.77 25.07
C ASN A 9 -15.06 15.29 26.44
N GLU A 10 -16.27 14.97 26.94
CA GLU A 10 -16.69 15.39 28.30
C GLU A 10 -15.77 14.76 29.36
N GLY A 11 -14.92 15.59 29.96
CA GLY A 11 -13.95 15.19 30.98
C GLY A 11 -12.62 14.63 30.49
N TYR A 12 -12.40 14.54 29.17
CA TYR A 12 -11.11 14.09 28.65
C TYR A 12 -10.01 15.14 28.84
N VAL A 13 -9.02 14.77 29.66
CA VAL A 13 -7.80 15.56 29.82
C VAL A 13 -6.69 14.87 29.02
N ARG A 14 -6.23 15.51 27.96
CA ARG A 14 -5.11 15.02 27.16
C ARG A 14 -3.86 14.87 28.03
N PRO A 15 -3.18 13.71 28.05
CA PRO A 15 -1.94 13.55 28.76
C PRO A 15 -0.90 14.60 28.34
N LYS A 16 -0.25 15.23 29.31
CA LYS A 16 0.79 16.24 29.04
C LYS A 16 1.96 15.66 28.26
N LEU A 17 2.28 14.37 28.45
CA LEU A 17 3.35 13.67 27.79
C LEU A 17 2.78 12.58 26.86
N ASN A 18 3.19 12.61 25.60
CA ASN A 18 2.83 11.64 24.58
C ASN A 18 4.05 11.34 23.67
N TYR A 19 3.90 10.41 22.73
CA TYR A 19 5.01 9.98 21.89
C TYR A 19 5.61 11.12 21.04
N LEU A 20 4.87 12.19 20.70
CA LEU A 20 5.36 13.31 19.90
C LEU A 20 6.28 14.25 20.73
N ASN A 21 5.92 14.51 21.98
CA ASN A 21 6.59 15.49 22.82
C ASN A 21 7.51 14.89 23.90
N ASN A 22 7.60 13.57 24.02
CA ASN A 22 8.55 12.89 24.90
C ASN A 22 9.98 12.99 24.35
N GLY A 23 10.58 14.16 24.48
CA GLY A 23 11.86 14.55 23.86
C GLY A 23 11.67 15.11 22.45
N THR A 24 12.13 16.35 22.23
CA THR A 24 11.93 17.13 21.00
C THR A 24 13.21 17.33 20.17
N THR A 25 14.35 16.82 20.65
CA THR A 25 15.62 16.95 19.94
C THR A 25 15.73 15.97 18.78
N LEU A 26 16.46 16.34 17.72
CA LEU A 26 16.73 15.44 16.58
C LEU A 26 17.31 14.10 17.05
N ARG A 27 18.23 14.13 18.03
CA ARG A 27 18.81 12.92 18.61
C ARG A 27 17.75 12.02 19.25
N SER A 28 16.75 12.56 19.93
CA SER A 28 15.67 11.78 20.57
C SER A 28 14.77 11.08 19.55
N TRP A 29 14.63 11.64 18.35
CA TRP A 29 13.90 11.03 17.24
C TRP A 29 14.75 9.99 16.51
N LEU A 30 15.97 10.33 16.11
CA LEU A 30 16.83 9.42 15.36
C LEU A 30 17.22 8.17 16.16
N LEU A 31 17.37 8.23 17.49
CA LEU A 31 17.72 7.10 18.34
C LEU A 31 16.51 6.51 19.08
N THR A 32 15.30 6.81 18.64
CA THR A 32 14.07 6.33 19.28
C THR A 32 13.91 4.82 19.12
N LYS A 33 13.26 4.21 20.11
CA LYS A 33 12.77 2.82 20.01
C LYS A 33 11.25 2.76 19.92
N ASP A 34 10.56 3.90 20.09
CA ASP A 34 9.11 3.99 20.02
C ASP A 34 8.63 3.74 18.58
N HIS A 35 7.86 2.68 18.40
CA HIS A 35 7.34 2.26 17.10
C HIS A 35 6.53 3.37 16.40
N LYS A 36 5.84 4.24 17.16
CA LYS A 36 5.05 5.33 16.62
C LYS A 36 5.92 6.42 15.97
N ARG A 37 7.05 6.79 16.63
CA ARG A 37 8.01 7.74 16.03
C ARG A 37 8.68 7.16 14.79
N ILE A 38 9.04 5.88 14.82
CA ILE A 38 9.61 5.18 13.66
C ILE A 38 8.59 5.19 12.51
N ALA A 39 7.32 4.92 12.79
CA ALA A 39 6.24 4.99 11.81
C ALA A 39 6.07 6.40 11.20
N ILE A 40 6.18 7.47 11.99
CA ILE A 40 6.14 8.85 11.46
C ILE A 40 7.35 9.15 10.56
N MET A 41 8.54 8.69 10.92
CA MET A 41 9.72 8.85 10.06
C MET A 41 9.57 8.08 8.75
N TYR A 42 8.99 6.87 8.78
CA TYR A 42 8.60 6.16 7.57
C TYR A 42 7.53 6.93 6.77
N LEU A 43 6.48 7.47 7.41
CA LEU A 43 5.44 8.26 6.75
C LEU A 43 6.04 9.42 5.93
N ILE A 44 6.96 10.17 6.54
CA ILE A 44 7.63 11.28 5.84
C ILE A 44 8.45 10.74 4.67
N SER A 45 9.23 9.69 4.88
CA SER A 45 10.13 9.13 3.87
C SER A 45 9.37 8.56 2.67
N VAL A 46 8.34 7.74 2.90
CA VAL A 46 7.53 7.16 1.81
C VAL A 46 6.75 8.23 1.06
N SER A 47 6.31 9.31 1.75
CA SER A 47 5.63 10.44 1.11
C SER A 47 6.56 11.21 0.17
N VAL A 48 7.83 11.39 0.53
CA VAL A 48 8.83 11.99 -0.36
C VAL A 48 9.04 11.13 -1.61
N PHE A 49 9.20 9.81 -1.46
CA PHE A 49 9.35 8.91 -2.61
C PHE A 49 8.07 8.86 -3.48
N PHE A 50 6.89 8.92 -2.87
CA PHE A 50 5.62 9.02 -3.60
C PHE A 50 5.55 10.30 -4.45
N MET A 51 5.92 11.44 -3.88
CA MET A 51 5.94 12.72 -4.63
C MET A 51 6.94 12.68 -5.79
N MET A 52 8.15 12.17 -5.55
CA MET A 52 9.16 12.03 -6.61
C MET A 52 8.68 11.09 -7.73
N GLY A 53 8.15 9.93 -7.38
CA GLY A 53 7.59 8.99 -8.36
C GLY A 53 6.37 9.56 -9.10
N GLY A 54 5.55 10.36 -8.42
CA GLY A 54 4.41 11.08 -9.01
C GLY A 54 4.83 12.15 -10.03
N ILE A 55 5.93 12.87 -9.76
CA ILE A 55 6.51 13.81 -10.73
C ILE A 55 6.94 13.06 -12.00
N TYR A 56 7.62 11.93 -11.88
CA TYR A 56 7.98 11.12 -13.05
C TYR A 56 6.74 10.61 -13.81
N ALA A 57 5.68 10.20 -13.09
CA ALA A 57 4.42 9.82 -13.73
C ALA A 57 3.78 10.98 -14.52
N SER A 58 3.83 12.19 -13.97
CA SER A 58 3.33 13.40 -14.65
C SER A 58 4.13 13.69 -15.93
N ILE A 59 5.45 13.52 -15.89
CA ILE A 59 6.32 13.69 -17.07
C ILE A 59 5.98 12.65 -18.14
N ILE A 60 5.76 11.36 -17.77
CA ILE A 60 5.30 10.32 -18.71
C ILE A 60 4.00 10.72 -19.37
N ARG A 61 3.04 11.24 -18.62
CA ARG A 61 1.74 11.63 -19.17
C ARG A 61 1.81 12.87 -20.05
N LEU A 62 2.70 13.81 -19.73
CA LEU A 62 2.95 14.98 -20.60
C LEU A 62 3.59 14.58 -21.93
N GLU A 63 4.55 13.65 -21.92
CA GLU A 63 5.14 13.09 -23.16
C GLU A 63 4.07 12.44 -24.03
N LEU A 64 3.16 11.68 -23.42
CA LEU A 64 2.11 10.96 -24.15
C LEU A 64 0.85 11.82 -24.42
N LEU A 65 0.93 13.13 -24.27
CA LEU A 65 -0.15 14.04 -24.66
C LEU A 65 -0.25 14.16 -26.19
N THR A 66 0.88 14.05 -26.87
CA THR A 66 1.01 14.10 -28.34
C THR A 66 1.54 12.77 -28.86
N PRO A 67 1.20 12.37 -30.10
CA PRO A 67 1.66 11.09 -30.68
C PRO A 67 3.16 11.01 -30.92
N ALA A 68 3.80 12.15 -31.17
CA ALA A 68 5.23 12.23 -31.43
C ALA A 68 6.03 12.32 -30.12
N SER A 69 7.24 11.77 -30.11
CA SER A 69 8.20 11.93 -29.03
C SER A 69 8.87 13.32 -29.12
N ASP A 70 8.17 14.35 -28.60
CA ASP A 70 8.54 15.75 -28.78
C ASP A 70 9.02 16.46 -27.50
N LEU A 71 8.67 15.97 -26.31
CA LEU A 71 9.13 16.51 -25.04
C LEU A 71 10.46 15.87 -24.59
N LEU A 72 10.60 14.56 -24.74
CA LEU A 72 11.74 13.77 -24.29
C LEU A 72 12.32 12.94 -25.44
N ASN A 73 13.64 12.79 -25.48
CA ASN A 73 14.22 11.73 -26.31
C ASN A 73 13.94 10.35 -25.70
N THR A 74 13.95 9.31 -26.52
CA THR A 74 13.63 7.94 -26.13
C THR A 74 14.45 7.43 -24.94
N GLY A 75 15.76 7.74 -24.90
CA GLY A 75 16.61 7.33 -23.78
C GLY A 75 16.22 7.98 -22.45
N THR A 76 15.84 9.26 -22.47
CA THR A 76 15.35 9.98 -21.29
C THR A 76 13.97 9.45 -20.87
N TYR A 77 13.07 9.19 -21.82
CA TYR A 77 11.76 8.60 -21.52
C TYR A 77 11.90 7.23 -20.84
N ASN A 78 12.83 6.37 -21.33
CA ASN A 78 13.11 5.07 -20.71
C ASN A 78 13.60 5.21 -19.26
N LYS A 79 14.41 6.20 -18.97
CA LYS A 79 14.84 6.51 -17.60
C LYS A 79 13.66 6.99 -16.74
N VAL A 80 12.81 7.87 -17.26
CA VAL A 80 11.68 8.45 -16.53
C VAL A 80 10.68 7.38 -16.10
N PHE A 81 10.24 6.48 -17.00
CA PHE A 81 9.31 5.43 -16.59
C PHE A 81 9.97 4.39 -15.66
N THR A 82 11.28 4.13 -15.84
CA THR A 82 12.00 3.23 -14.95
C THR A 82 12.10 3.79 -13.53
N GLN A 83 12.43 5.07 -13.39
CA GLN A 83 12.54 5.75 -12.11
C GLN A 83 11.17 5.85 -11.41
N HIS A 84 10.09 6.15 -12.18
CA HIS A 84 8.73 6.05 -11.68
C HIS A 84 8.46 4.69 -11.04
N GLY A 85 8.69 3.61 -11.77
CA GLY A 85 8.43 2.26 -11.30
C GLY A 85 9.25 1.88 -10.07
N ILE A 86 10.56 2.17 -10.06
CA ILE A 86 11.46 1.83 -8.94
C ILE A 86 11.05 2.55 -7.66
N LEU A 87 10.83 3.87 -7.72
CA LEU A 87 10.47 4.66 -6.54
C LEU A 87 9.09 4.26 -6.00
N MET A 88 8.11 4.08 -6.90
CA MET A 88 6.77 3.70 -6.50
C MET A 88 6.70 2.31 -5.90
N ILE A 89 7.36 1.31 -6.46
CA ILE A 89 7.26 -0.07 -6.00
C ILE A 89 8.09 -0.30 -4.74
N PHE A 90 9.40 -0.06 -4.81
CA PHE A 90 10.32 -0.46 -3.74
C PHE A 90 10.38 0.52 -2.57
N PHE A 91 10.12 1.81 -2.80
CA PHE A 91 10.28 2.86 -1.78
C PHE A 91 8.95 3.49 -1.33
N PHE A 92 7.84 3.20 -2.00
CA PHE A 92 6.53 3.66 -1.56
C PHE A 92 5.54 2.51 -1.34
N LEU A 93 5.13 1.76 -2.37
CA LEU A 93 4.05 0.79 -2.25
C LEU A 93 4.36 -0.31 -1.22
N ILE A 94 5.53 -0.95 -1.30
CA ILE A 94 5.89 -2.02 -0.38
C ILE A 94 5.93 -1.54 1.08
N PRO A 95 6.59 -0.41 1.44
CA PRO A 95 6.70 0.01 2.84
C PRO A 95 5.49 0.82 3.35
N SER A 96 4.68 1.46 2.50
CA SER A 96 3.71 2.48 2.92
C SER A 96 2.73 1.98 3.99
N ILE A 97 1.98 0.92 3.77
CA ILE A 97 1.03 0.43 4.77
C ILE A 97 1.74 -0.33 5.89
N PRO A 98 2.63 -1.32 5.63
CA PRO A 98 3.26 -2.07 6.70
C PRO A 98 4.15 -1.21 7.61
N ALA A 99 5.08 -0.44 7.03
CA ALA A 99 6.06 0.31 7.83
C ALA A 99 5.49 1.61 8.43
N VAL A 100 4.38 2.15 7.90
CA VAL A 100 3.69 3.31 8.48
C VAL A 100 2.54 2.87 9.36
N LEU A 101 1.46 2.37 8.76
CA LEU A 101 0.24 2.06 9.50
C LEU A 101 0.41 0.79 10.35
N GLY A 102 1.01 -0.27 9.80
CA GLY A 102 1.29 -1.51 10.53
C GLY A 102 2.18 -1.29 11.74
N ASN A 103 3.28 -0.57 11.53
CA ASN A 103 4.22 -0.24 12.61
C ASN A 103 3.57 0.60 13.71
N PHE A 104 2.71 1.57 13.35
CA PHE A 104 2.02 2.40 14.34
C PHE A 104 0.91 1.64 15.07
N PHE A 105 0.07 0.88 14.36
CA PHE A 105 -1.21 0.40 14.88
C PHE A 105 -1.22 -1.06 15.33
N ILE A 106 -0.34 -1.95 14.83
CA ILE A 106 -0.32 -3.34 15.29
C ILE A 106 -0.16 -3.43 16.81
N PRO A 107 0.84 -2.77 17.46
CA PRO A 107 0.97 -2.82 18.91
C PRO A 107 -0.27 -2.27 19.65
N LEU A 108 -0.83 -1.16 19.18
CA LEU A 108 -2.04 -0.56 19.76
C LEU A 108 -3.25 -1.51 19.66
N MET A 109 -3.45 -2.13 18.50
CA MET A 109 -4.59 -3.02 18.26
C MET A 109 -4.53 -4.33 19.01
N ILE A 110 -3.33 -4.82 19.32
CA ILE A 110 -3.17 -6.07 20.09
C ILE A 110 -2.94 -5.84 21.59
N GLY A 111 -2.93 -4.57 22.04
CA GLY A 111 -2.73 -4.20 23.43
C GLY A 111 -1.29 -4.30 23.93
N ALA A 112 -0.32 -4.25 22.99
CA ALA A 112 1.12 -4.29 23.31
C ALA A 112 1.68 -2.89 23.59
N LYS A 113 2.70 -2.82 24.43
CA LYS A 113 3.43 -1.57 24.74
C LYS A 113 4.30 -1.08 23.58
N ASP A 114 4.85 -1.99 22.79
CA ASP A 114 5.70 -1.74 21.62
C ASP A 114 5.74 -3.00 20.75
N LEU A 115 6.47 -2.96 19.63
CA LEU A 115 6.88 -4.15 18.89
C LEU A 115 7.85 -4.99 19.73
N ALA A 116 7.89 -6.30 19.47
CA ALA A 116 8.73 -7.23 20.23
C ALA A 116 10.24 -6.91 20.13
N LEU A 117 10.68 -6.38 18.99
CA LEU A 117 12.08 -6.09 18.69
C LEU A 117 12.29 -4.60 18.32
N PRO A 118 12.21 -3.65 19.29
CA PRO A 118 12.24 -2.21 19.00
C PRO A 118 13.55 -1.73 18.36
N ARG A 119 14.70 -2.34 18.70
CA ARG A 119 16.00 -2.02 18.09
C ARG A 119 16.07 -2.48 16.64
N VAL A 120 15.49 -3.63 16.32
CA VAL A 120 15.39 -4.15 14.94
C VAL A 120 14.47 -3.27 14.11
N ASN A 121 13.39 -2.74 14.71
CA ASN A 121 12.52 -1.77 14.07
C ASN A 121 13.25 -0.48 13.66
N LEU A 122 14.07 0.07 14.56
CA LEU A 122 14.89 1.24 14.22
C LEU A 122 15.94 0.91 13.15
N LEU A 123 16.56 -0.28 13.23
CA LEU A 123 17.53 -0.74 12.24
C LEU A 123 16.87 -0.87 10.84
N SER A 124 15.63 -1.37 10.77
CA SER A 124 14.91 -1.47 9.49
C SER A 124 14.73 -0.09 8.82
N LEU A 125 14.44 0.95 9.59
CA LEU A 125 14.37 2.32 9.08
C LEU A 125 15.72 2.83 8.54
N TYR A 126 16.81 2.58 9.25
CA TYR A 126 18.14 2.99 8.78
C TYR A 126 18.56 2.27 7.50
N ILE A 127 18.27 0.98 7.40
CA ILE A 127 18.52 0.20 6.19
C ILE A 127 17.67 0.72 5.03
N TYR A 128 16.41 1.06 5.25
CA TYR A 128 15.54 1.70 4.27
C TYR A 128 16.12 3.03 3.77
N TRP A 129 16.59 3.89 4.67
CA TRP A 129 17.22 5.16 4.31
C TRP A 129 18.52 4.96 3.54
N LEU A 130 19.36 3.99 3.94
CA LEU A 130 20.59 3.66 3.24
C LEU A 130 20.31 3.17 1.82
N GLY A 131 19.38 2.23 1.66
CA GLY A 131 18.97 1.74 0.33
C GLY A 131 18.39 2.85 -0.54
N GLY A 132 17.56 3.73 0.06
CA GLY A 132 17.02 4.91 -0.61
C GLY A 132 18.09 5.91 -1.05
N ALA A 133 19.06 6.20 -0.19
CA ALA A 133 20.16 7.12 -0.50
C ALA A 133 21.04 6.60 -1.66
N ILE A 134 21.38 5.30 -1.66
CA ILE A 134 22.15 4.68 -2.75
C ILE A 134 21.35 4.70 -4.06
N THR A 135 20.04 4.38 -4.01
CA THR A 135 19.16 4.46 -5.18
C THR A 135 19.12 5.88 -5.73
N LEU A 136 18.84 6.87 -4.89
CA LEU A 136 18.79 8.28 -5.30
C LEU A 136 20.13 8.76 -5.87
N TRP A 137 21.24 8.34 -5.29
CA TRP A 137 22.56 8.63 -5.85
C TRP A 137 22.70 8.08 -7.29
N GLY A 138 22.34 6.82 -7.54
CA GLY A 138 22.35 6.23 -8.87
C GLY A 138 21.44 6.96 -9.86
N LEU A 139 20.25 7.41 -9.39
CA LEU A 139 19.33 8.20 -10.21
C LEU A 139 19.92 9.57 -10.58
N MET A 140 20.60 10.24 -9.65
CA MET A 140 21.26 11.54 -9.89
C MET A 140 22.48 11.43 -10.83
N GLN A 141 23.19 10.29 -10.85
CA GLN A 141 24.34 10.08 -11.74
C GLN A 141 23.93 9.84 -13.21
N GLY A 142 22.68 9.71 -13.52
CA GLY A 142 22.20 9.53 -14.89
C GLY A 142 21.04 8.53 -15.02
N GLY A 143 20.61 7.95 -13.92
CA GLY A 143 19.43 7.11 -13.85
C GLY A 143 19.62 5.69 -14.37
N VAL A 144 18.51 4.97 -14.52
CA VAL A 144 18.40 3.61 -15.04
C VAL A 144 17.30 3.54 -16.08
N ASP A 145 17.50 2.80 -17.17
CA ASP A 145 16.61 2.71 -18.33
C ASP A 145 16.03 1.31 -18.58
N THR A 146 16.25 0.37 -17.65
CA THR A 146 15.93 -1.06 -17.81
C THR A 146 14.46 -1.42 -17.60
N GLY A 147 13.64 -0.47 -17.17
CA GLY A 147 12.40 -0.76 -16.51
C GLY A 147 12.63 -1.27 -15.07
N TRP A 148 11.59 -1.21 -14.22
CA TRP A 148 11.68 -1.62 -12.82
C TRP A 148 11.91 -3.12 -12.63
N THR A 149 11.71 -3.92 -13.69
CA THR A 149 11.86 -5.38 -13.67
C THR A 149 13.29 -5.86 -13.97
N PHE A 150 14.19 -4.97 -14.41
CA PHE A 150 15.60 -5.28 -14.68
C PHE A 150 15.83 -6.50 -15.60
N TYR A 151 14.98 -6.70 -16.62
CA TYR A 151 15.10 -7.87 -17.50
C TYR A 151 16.46 -7.97 -18.19
N VAL A 152 16.98 -9.18 -18.20
CA VAL A 152 18.22 -9.57 -18.87
C VAL A 152 17.90 -10.03 -20.32
N PRO A 153 18.80 -9.91 -21.27
CA PRO A 153 20.19 -9.45 -21.14
C PRO A 153 20.37 -7.92 -21.16
N TYR A 154 19.29 -7.13 -21.29
CA TYR A 154 19.40 -5.68 -21.38
C TYR A 154 20.09 -5.07 -20.15
N SER A 155 19.66 -5.46 -18.94
CA SER A 155 20.22 -4.93 -17.68
C SER A 155 21.64 -5.42 -17.39
N THR A 156 22.05 -6.60 -17.90
CA THR A 156 23.40 -7.13 -17.69
C THR A 156 24.39 -6.66 -18.72
N THR A 157 23.99 -6.51 -19.98
CA THR A 157 24.92 -6.33 -21.11
C THR A 157 24.74 -5.02 -21.87
N PHE A 158 23.49 -4.63 -22.19
CA PHE A 158 23.23 -3.54 -23.14
C PHE A 158 23.00 -2.16 -22.53
N SER A 159 22.50 -2.09 -21.29
CA SER A 159 22.28 -0.81 -20.60
C SER A 159 23.61 -0.17 -20.19
N ASN A 160 23.83 1.09 -20.55
CA ASN A 160 24.98 1.89 -20.10
C ASN A 160 24.68 2.75 -18.87
N THR A 161 23.62 2.41 -18.12
CA THR A 161 23.11 3.20 -16.99
C THR A 161 23.54 2.62 -15.64
N TYR A 162 23.16 3.28 -14.54
CA TYR A 162 23.61 2.95 -13.18
C TYR A 162 22.85 1.75 -12.55
N VAL A 163 22.71 0.65 -13.32
CA VAL A 163 21.98 -0.56 -12.92
C VAL A 163 22.51 -1.14 -11.61
N VAL A 164 23.84 -1.25 -11.46
CA VAL A 164 24.47 -1.84 -10.26
C VAL A 164 24.17 -1.00 -9.01
N ALA A 165 24.29 0.31 -9.09
CA ALA A 165 24.05 1.19 -7.95
C ALA A 165 22.59 1.14 -7.49
N VAL A 166 21.65 1.25 -8.42
CA VAL A 166 20.21 1.21 -8.11
C VAL A 166 19.80 -0.20 -7.65
N GLY A 167 20.32 -1.25 -8.28
CA GLY A 167 20.12 -2.63 -7.84
C GLY A 167 20.66 -2.86 -6.42
N LEU A 168 21.82 -2.34 -6.07
CA LEU A 168 22.36 -2.41 -4.71
C LEU A 168 21.48 -1.69 -3.70
N GLY A 169 20.93 -0.52 -4.06
CA GLY A 169 19.98 0.20 -3.21
C GLY A 169 18.71 -0.62 -2.94
N ILE A 170 18.15 -1.28 -3.95
CA ILE A 170 17.00 -2.19 -3.82
C ILE A 170 17.37 -3.43 -2.97
N PHE A 171 18.52 -4.02 -3.22
CA PHE A 171 19.03 -5.16 -2.45
C PHE A 171 19.11 -4.84 -0.95
N ILE A 172 19.71 -3.70 -0.60
CA ILE A 172 19.82 -3.24 0.80
C ILE A 172 18.42 -2.99 1.37
N ASN A 173 17.54 -2.31 0.63
CA ASN A 173 16.17 -2.05 1.05
C ASN A 173 15.38 -3.33 1.36
N GLY A 174 15.65 -4.43 0.66
CA GLY A 174 15.05 -5.74 0.92
C GLY A 174 15.21 -6.21 2.37
N PHE A 175 16.35 -5.97 2.99
CA PHE A 175 16.58 -6.32 4.41
C PHE A 175 15.67 -5.54 5.36
N SER A 176 15.34 -4.28 5.05
CA SER A 176 14.35 -3.51 5.83
C SER A 176 13.00 -4.22 5.86
N SER A 177 12.54 -4.71 4.72
CA SER A 177 11.28 -5.44 4.60
C SER A 177 11.29 -6.77 5.39
N ILE A 178 12.37 -7.55 5.28
CA ILE A 178 12.55 -8.82 6.03
C ILE A 178 12.49 -8.56 7.54
N LEU A 179 13.22 -7.56 8.03
CA LEU A 179 13.27 -7.22 9.45
C LEU A 179 11.91 -6.73 9.97
N THR A 180 11.16 -5.96 9.16
CA THR A 180 9.80 -5.51 9.49
C THR A 180 8.85 -6.70 9.60
N GLY A 181 8.84 -7.60 8.61
CA GLY A 181 8.01 -8.80 8.62
C GLY A 181 8.31 -9.72 9.81
N LEU A 182 9.59 -9.99 10.07
CA LEU A 182 10.03 -10.78 11.22
C LEU A 182 9.53 -10.19 12.54
N ASN A 183 9.69 -8.87 12.70
CA ASN A 183 9.25 -8.18 13.91
C ASN A 183 7.73 -8.27 14.12
N PHE A 184 6.93 -8.13 13.07
CA PHE A 184 5.47 -8.28 13.18
C PHE A 184 5.05 -9.70 13.53
N ILE A 185 5.67 -10.72 12.94
CA ILE A 185 5.41 -12.13 13.30
C ILE A 185 5.68 -12.34 14.79
N VAL A 186 6.87 -11.97 15.27
CA VAL A 186 7.25 -12.14 16.67
C VAL A 186 6.30 -11.36 17.58
N THR A 187 5.96 -10.12 17.23
CA THR A 187 5.06 -9.28 18.03
C THR A 187 3.68 -9.89 18.16
N VAL A 188 3.08 -10.38 17.07
CA VAL A 188 1.76 -11.02 17.12
C VAL A 188 1.77 -12.31 17.92
N HIS A 189 2.87 -13.06 17.92
CA HIS A 189 2.96 -14.29 18.72
C HIS A 189 3.20 -14.03 20.20
N THR A 190 4.01 -13.04 20.56
CA THR A 190 4.54 -12.91 21.93
C THR A 190 3.96 -11.75 22.73
N MET A 191 3.36 -10.72 22.07
CA MET A 191 3.02 -9.45 22.71
C MET A 191 1.51 -9.20 22.81
N ARG A 192 0.65 -10.12 22.40
CA ARG A 192 -0.80 -9.96 22.50
C ARG A 192 -1.22 -9.80 23.95
N ALA A 193 -2.12 -8.85 24.21
CA ALA A 193 -2.71 -8.66 25.52
C ALA A 193 -3.46 -9.91 26.00
N PRO A 194 -3.60 -10.11 27.34
CA PRO A 194 -4.41 -11.19 27.88
C PRO A 194 -5.84 -11.19 27.30
N GLY A 195 -6.30 -12.35 26.86
CA GLY A 195 -7.61 -12.53 26.22
C GLY A 195 -7.65 -12.20 24.72
N MET A 196 -6.62 -11.60 24.14
CA MET A 196 -6.51 -11.38 22.69
C MET A 196 -6.11 -12.70 22.00
N THR A 197 -7.10 -13.54 21.73
CA THR A 197 -6.93 -14.78 20.96
C THR A 197 -6.78 -14.48 19.46
N TRP A 198 -6.44 -15.50 18.66
CA TRP A 198 -6.31 -15.33 17.21
C TRP A 198 -7.61 -14.82 16.56
N PHE A 199 -8.76 -15.34 16.95
CA PHE A 199 -10.06 -14.94 16.41
C PHE A 199 -10.65 -13.66 17.05
N ARG A 200 -9.90 -13.01 17.94
CA ARG A 200 -10.18 -11.67 18.44
C ARG A 200 -9.28 -10.60 17.81
N LEU A 201 -8.30 -11.01 16.98
CA LEU A 201 -7.44 -10.06 16.28
C LEU A 201 -8.22 -9.25 15.24
N PRO A 202 -7.98 -7.95 15.12
CA PRO A 202 -8.48 -7.16 13.98
C PRO A 202 -7.99 -7.72 12.64
N LEU A 203 -8.80 -7.62 11.59
CA LEU A 203 -8.45 -8.11 10.26
C LEU A 203 -7.25 -7.37 9.64
N PHE A 204 -7.02 -6.14 10.08
CA PHE A 204 -5.80 -5.41 9.78
C PHE A 204 -4.55 -6.16 10.28
N VAL A 205 -4.59 -6.70 11.48
CA VAL A 205 -3.48 -7.49 12.06
C VAL A 205 -3.32 -8.83 11.30
N TRP A 206 -4.42 -9.52 10.96
CA TRP A 206 -4.40 -10.73 10.15
C TRP A 206 -3.74 -10.51 8.78
N SER A 207 -4.08 -9.41 8.10
CA SER A 207 -3.49 -9.08 6.80
C SER A 207 -1.98 -8.80 6.91
N HIS A 208 -1.55 -8.09 7.96
CA HIS A 208 -0.13 -7.82 8.20
C HIS A 208 0.64 -9.08 8.62
N TYR A 209 0.02 -9.98 9.38
CA TYR A 209 0.63 -11.26 9.70
C TYR A 209 0.87 -12.09 8.43
N ALA A 210 -0.14 -12.20 7.55
CA ALA A 210 -0.04 -12.90 6.27
C ALA A 210 1.05 -12.30 5.38
N VAL A 211 1.09 -10.98 5.25
CA VAL A 211 2.11 -10.26 4.48
C VAL A 211 3.50 -10.42 5.07
N SER A 212 3.62 -10.47 6.39
CA SER A 212 4.91 -10.67 7.07
C SER A 212 5.54 -12.01 6.71
N LEU A 213 4.74 -13.06 6.55
CA LEU A 213 5.22 -14.35 6.05
C LEU A 213 5.78 -14.22 4.62
N VAL A 214 5.08 -13.45 3.76
CA VAL A 214 5.55 -13.21 2.39
C VAL A 214 6.83 -12.40 2.37
N MET A 215 6.97 -11.38 3.21
CA MET A 215 8.18 -10.56 3.33
C MET A 215 9.39 -11.41 3.72
N VAL A 216 9.25 -12.26 4.72
CA VAL A 216 10.37 -13.08 5.22
C VAL A 216 10.78 -14.17 4.24
N LEU A 217 9.81 -14.82 3.59
CA LEU A 217 10.09 -15.96 2.68
C LEU A 217 10.46 -15.51 1.26
N GLY A 218 9.82 -14.47 0.75
CA GLY A 218 9.96 -14.05 -0.65
C GLY A 218 11.10 -13.05 -0.89
N THR A 219 11.28 -12.06 -0.01
CA THR A 219 12.25 -10.98 -0.25
C THR A 219 13.71 -11.48 -0.42
N PRO A 220 14.18 -12.54 0.25
CA PRO A 220 15.52 -13.07 -0.02
C PRO A 220 15.74 -13.47 -1.49
N VAL A 221 14.72 -13.96 -2.17
CA VAL A 221 14.84 -14.42 -3.58
C VAL A 221 15.11 -13.24 -4.52
N VAL A 222 14.40 -12.13 -4.41
CA VAL A 222 14.68 -10.94 -5.25
C VAL A 222 16.01 -10.31 -4.89
N ALA A 223 16.38 -10.31 -3.60
CA ALA A 223 17.67 -9.80 -3.15
C ALA A 223 18.81 -10.55 -3.85
N ILE A 224 18.77 -11.89 -3.83
CA ILE A 224 19.74 -12.74 -4.54
C ILE A 224 19.66 -12.48 -6.05
N THR A 225 18.47 -12.39 -6.64
CA THR A 225 18.31 -12.18 -8.09
C THR A 225 18.98 -10.88 -8.56
N ILE A 226 18.77 -9.77 -7.85
CA ILE A 226 19.40 -8.49 -8.16
C ILE A 226 20.92 -8.52 -7.95
N LEU A 227 21.37 -9.23 -6.91
CA LEU A 227 22.80 -9.44 -6.69
C LEU A 227 23.44 -10.24 -7.82
N LEU A 228 22.78 -11.27 -8.36
CA LEU A 228 23.25 -12.05 -9.51
C LEU A 228 23.33 -11.21 -10.80
N VAL A 229 22.37 -10.29 -11.03
CA VAL A 229 22.46 -9.31 -12.13
C VAL A 229 23.70 -8.42 -11.98
N ALA A 230 23.95 -7.92 -10.78
CA ALA A 230 25.14 -7.11 -10.52
C ALA A 230 26.43 -7.91 -10.71
N LEU A 231 26.47 -9.16 -10.26
CA LEU A 231 27.62 -10.05 -10.41
C LEU A 231 27.92 -10.34 -11.90
N GLU A 232 26.89 -10.71 -12.68
CA GLU A 232 27.04 -10.94 -14.12
C GLU A 232 27.58 -9.71 -14.82
N ARG A 233 27.02 -8.52 -14.50
CA ARG A 233 27.44 -7.25 -15.11
C ARG A 233 28.87 -6.87 -14.76
N LEU A 234 29.34 -7.13 -13.54
CA LEU A 234 30.68 -6.72 -13.08
C LEU A 234 31.75 -7.77 -13.39
N ALA A 235 31.41 -9.06 -13.32
CA ALA A 235 32.37 -10.16 -13.43
C ALA A 235 32.24 -10.95 -14.75
N HIS A 236 31.26 -10.59 -15.61
CA HIS A 236 30.99 -11.28 -16.88
C HIS A 236 30.81 -12.80 -16.74
N VAL A 237 30.14 -13.22 -15.67
CA VAL A 237 29.81 -14.64 -15.41
C VAL A 237 28.50 -14.96 -16.11
N GLY A 238 28.44 -16.01 -16.92
CA GLY A 238 27.26 -16.42 -17.68
C GLY A 238 26.19 -17.07 -16.80
N ILE A 239 25.44 -16.28 -16.04
CA ILE A 239 24.32 -16.73 -15.22
C ILE A 239 23.02 -16.64 -16.02
N PHE A 240 22.81 -15.51 -16.66
CA PHE A 240 21.57 -15.19 -17.38
C PHE A 240 21.81 -14.91 -18.88
N ASP A 241 23.00 -14.50 -19.28
CA ASP A 241 23.33 -14.21 -20.68
C ASP A 241 23.55 -15.50 -21.48
N ALA A 242 22.63 -15.79 -22.40
CA ALA A 242 22.67 -16.98 -23.24
C ALA A 242 23.93 -17.06 -24.13
N SER A 243 24.54 -15.94 -24.49
CA SER A 243 25.75 -15.91 -25.34
C SER A 243 26.98 -16.52 -24.67
N ILE A 244 26.99 -16.60 -23.35
CA ILE A 244 28.07 -17.16 -22.52
C ILE A 244 27.58 -18.31 -21.62
N GLY A 245 26.45 -18.95 -21.99
CA GLY A 245 25.95 -20.18 -21.34
C GLY A 245 24.92 -19.96 -20.25
N GLY A 246 24.42 -18.75 -20.04
CA GLY A 246 23.37 -18.43 -19.09
C GLY A 246 21.95 -18.64 -19.64
N ASP A 247 20.94 -18.42 -18.79
CA ASP A 247 19.53 -18.56 -19.17
C ASP A 247 18.70 -17.32 -18.72
N PRO A 248 18.21 -16.49 -19.65
CA PRO A 248 17.38 -15.32 -19.34
C PRO A 248 16.01 -15.69 -18.77
N ILE A 249 15.50 -16.90 -19.03
CA ILE A 249 14.23 -17.38 -18.47
C ILE A 249 14.41 -17.67 -16.96
N LEU A 250 15.57 -18.18 -16.55
CA LEU A 250 15.91 -18.37 -15.14
C LEU A 250 15.82 -17.05 -14.37
N PHE A 251 16.32 -15.92 -14.96
CA PHE A 251 16.13 -14.60 -14.35
C PHE A 251 14.66 -14.29 -14.12
N GLN A 252 13.82 -14.49 -15.13
CA GLN A 252 12.40 -14.18 -15.04
C GLN A 252 11.67 -15.04 -13.97
N HIS A 253 12.00 -16.32 -13.86
CA HIS A 253 11.48 -17.18 -12.79
C HIS A 253 11.89 -16.70 -11.41
N LEU A 254 13.17 -16.41 -11.18
CA LEU A 254 13.68 -15.92 -9.88
C LEU A 254 13.08 -14.55 -9.53
N PHE A 255 13.01 -13.63 -10.50
CA PHE A 255 12.46 -12.31 -10.27
C PHE A 255 10.97 -12.36 -9.91
N TRP A 256 10.16 -13.10 -10.67
CA TRP A 256 8.72 -13.16 -10.48
C TRP A 256 8.28 -14.08 -9.34
N PHE A 257 9.09 -15.05 -8.95
CA PHE A 257 8.84 -15.83 -7.75
C PHE A 257 8.71 -14.94 -6.50
N TYR A 258 9.40 -13.81 -6.47
CA TYR A 258 9.16 -12.77 -5.47
C TYR A 258 8.19 -11.70 -5.95
N SER A 259 8.36 -11.17 -7.15
CA SER A 259 7.69 -9.92 -7.54
C SER A 259 6.18 -10.11 -7.71
N HIS A 260 5.68 -11.34 -7.91
CA HIS A 260 4.25 -11.62 -7.77
C HIS A 260 3.80 -11.65 -6.30
N PRO A 261 4.40 -12.42 -5.37
CA PRO A 261 4.12 -12.24 -3.94
C PRO A 261 4.25 -10.79 -3.45
N ALA A 262 5.17 -10.00 -4.01
CA ALA A 262 5.34 -8.59 -3.68
C ALA A 262 4.08 -7.76 -3.99
N VAL A 263 3.33 -8.05 -5.07
CA VAL A 263 2.07 -7.34 -5.34
C VAL A 263 1.02 -7.64 -4.24
N TYR A 264 1.09 -8.80 -3.62
CA TYR A 264 0.27 -9.11 -2.44
C TYR A 264 0.80 -8.46 -1.16
N ILE A 265 2.12 -8.27 -1.01
CA ILE A 265 2.69 -7.41 0.06
C ILE A 265 2.09 -6.00 -0.05
N MET A 266 1.87 -5.51 -1.26
CA MET A 266 1.29 -4.19 -1.49
C MET A 266 -0.20 -4.16 -1.15
N VAL A 267 -1.04 -5.00 -1.76
CA VAL A 267 -2.50 -4.87 -1.71
C VAL A 267 -3.14 -5.47 -0.46
N LEU A 268 -2.59 -6.57 0.09
CA LEU A 268 -3.22 -7.29 1.19
C LEU A 268 -3.30 -6.48 2.49
N PRO A 269 -2.29 -5.68 2.89
CA PRO A 269 -2.44 -4.74 4.01
C PRO A 269 -3.52 -3.70 3.77
N GLY A 270 -3.67 -3.23 2.53
CA GLY A 270 -4.77 -2.35 2.12
C GLY A 270 -6.15 -3.00 2.31
N MET A 271 -6.28 -4.30 1.99
CA MET A 271 -7.50 -5.07 2.28
C MET A 271 -7.78 -5.16 3.80
N GLY A 272 -6.73 -5.20 4.62
CA GLY A 272 -6.85 -5.10 6.08
C GLY A 272 -7.41 -3.75 6.50
N VAL A 273 -6.86 -2.64 5.98
CA VAL A 273 -7.40 -1.29 6.22
C VAL A 273 -8.86 -1.20 5.81
N VAL A 274 -9.22 -1.66 4.62
CA VAL A 274 -10.61 -1.62 4.12
C VAL A 274 -11.56 -2.41 5.03
N SER A 275 -11.13 -3.54 5.57
CA SER A 275 -11.92 -4.31 6.53
C SER A 275 -12.25 -3.48 7.78
N GLU A 276 -11.28 -2.71 8.31
CA GLU A 276 -11.52 -1.76 9.41
C GLU A 276 -12.51 -0.67 8.99
N LEU A 277 -12.30 -0.04 7.83
CA LEU A 277 -13.15 1.06 7.36
C LEU A 277 -14.61 0.61 7.15
N ILE A 278 -14.82 -0.51 6.46
CA ILE A 278 -16.17 -1.00 6.13
C ILE A 278 -16.93 -1.40 7.41
N SER A 279 -16.32 -2.17 8.31
CA SER A 279 -16.97 -2.57 9.55
C SER A 279 -17.31 -1.36 10.42
N ASN A 280 -16.34 -0.48 10.63
CA ASN A 280 -16.45 0.64 11.56
C ASN A 280 -17.40 1.72 11.06
N PHE A 281 -17.37 2.08 9.78
CA PHE A 281 -18.28 3.11 9.24
C PHE A 281 -19.62 2.55 8.76
N ALA A 282 -19.80 1.23 8.68
CA ALA A 282 -21.11 0.60 8.60
C ALA A 282 -21.70 0.29 9.98
N ARG A 283 -20.91 0.46 11.06
CA ARG A 283 -21.27 0.15 12.45
C ARG A 283 -21.85 -1.25 12.60
N LYS A 284 -21.19 -2.22 12.00
CA LYS A 284 -21.65 -3.58 11.93
C LYS A 284 -20.46 -4.55 12.00
N LYS A 285 -20.63 -5.64 12.79
CA LYS A 285 -19.65 -6.73 12.81
C LYS A 285 -19.41 -7.23 11.39
N ILE A 286 -18.14 -7.41 11.05
CA ILE A 286 -17.75 -7.89 9.71
C ILE A 286 -18.43 -9.25 9.43
N PHE A 287 -19.10 -9.37 8.31
CA PHE A 287 -19.74 -10.61 7.92
C PHE A 287 -18.66 -11.65 7.56
N GLY A 288 -18.79 -12.86 8.11
CA GLY A 288 -17.86 -13.95 7.82
C GLY A 288 -16.43 -13.66 8.24
N TYR A 289 -16.19 -13.10 9.42
CA TYR A 289 -14.89 -12.70 9.94
C TYR A 289 -13.79 -13.75 9.70
N GLU A 290 -14.04 -15.02 10.05
CA GLU A 290 -13.09 -16.11 9.91
C GLU A 290 -12.71 -16.34 8.44
N PHE A 291 -13.69 -16.30 7.54
CA PHE A 291 -13.44 -16.42 6.10
C PHE A 291 -12.56 -15.27 5.58
N VAL A 292 -12.78 -14.04 6.06
CA VAL A 292 -11.96 -12.89 5.68
C VAL A 292 -10.55 -13.01 6.26
N ALA A 293 -10.40 -13.51 7.50
CA ALA A 293 -9.09 -13.75 8.12
C ALA A 293 -8.31 -14.82 7.34
N PHE A 294 -8.90 -16.00 7.13
CA PHE A 294 -8.25 -17.11 6.41
C PHE A 294 -7.99 -16.78 4.94
N SER A 295 -8.84 -15.98 4.29
CA SER A 295 -8.57 -15.52 2.92
C SER A 295 -7.28 -14.71 2.82
N SER A 296 -6.86 -14.01 3.88
CA SER A 296 -5.56 -13.32 3.91
C SER A 296 -4.39 -14.30 3.84
N ILE A 297 -4.46 -15.39 4.62
CA ILE A 297 -3.45 -16.45 4.57
C ILE A 297 -3.49 -17.17 3.21
N ALA A 298 -4.68 -17.47 2.69
CA ALA A 298 -4.83 -18.12 1.38
C ALA A 298 -4.21 -17.27 0.25
N ILE A 299 -4.45 -15.95 0.23
CA ILE A 299 -3.82 -15.03 -0.73
C ILE A 299 -2.30 -15.07 -0.61
N ALA A 300 -1.74 -15.06 0.60
CA ALA A 300 -0.31 -15.13 0.82
C ALA A 300 0.29 -16.45 0.28
N VAL A 301 -0.38 -17.60 0.52
CA VAL A 301 0.07 -18.91 0.03
C VAL A 301 -0.04 -19.00 -1.50
N PHE A 302 -1.21 -18.70 -2.06
CA PHE A 302 -1.41 -18.75 -3.51
C PHE A 302 -0.51 -17.74 -4.25
N GLY A 303 -0.17 -16.62 -3.62
CA GLY A 303 0.77 -15.65 -4.17
C GLY A 303 2.10 -16.26 -4.58
N PHE A 304 2.58 -17.28 -3.87
CA PHE A 304 3.81 -18.01 -4.23
C PHE A 304 3.62 -19.06 -5.32
N LEU A 305 2.41 -19.36 -5.74
CA LEU A 305 2.13 -20.45 -6.67
C LEU A 305 1.73 -19.98 -8.08
N VAL A 306 1.63 -18.66 -8.31
CA VAL A 306 1.04 -18.09 -9.54
C VAL A 306 2.00 -17.25 -10.38
N TRP A 307 3.26 -17.09 -9.98
CA TRP A 307 4.20 -16.16 -10.63
C TRP A 307 4.41 -16.41 -12.13
N GLY A 308 4.23 -17.64 -12.60
CA GLY A 308 4.52 -18.01 -13.99
C GLY A 308 3.57 -17.40 -15.02
N HIS A 309 2.47 -16.75 -14.60
CA HIS A 309 1.64 -15.98 -15.55
C HIS A 309 2.37 -14.76 -16.11
N HIS A 310 3.43 -14.28 -15.45
CA HIS A 310 4.31 -13.24 -16.00
C HIS A 310 5.22 -13.75 -17.13
N LEU A 311 5.28 -15.07 -17.34
CA LEU A 311 6.14 -15.74 -18.31
C LEU A 311 5.36 -16.40 -19.46
N PHE A 312 4.08 -16.14 -19.64
CA PHE A 312 3.26 -16.80 -20.66
C PHE A 312 3.79 -16.66 -22.09
N VAL A 313 4.49 -15.56 -22.39
CA VAL A 313 5.09 -15.31 -23.73
C VAL A 313 6.63 -15.29 -23.71
N SER A 314 7.27 -15.77 -22.65
CA SER A 314 8.73 -15.77 -22.52
C SER A 314 9.40 -17.09 -22.95
N GLY A 315 8.64 -18.05 -23.45
CA GLY A 315 9.14 -19.35 -23.89
C GLY A 315 9.03 -20.47 -22.84
N GLN A 316 8.31 -20.28 -21.74
CA GLN A 316 7.99 -21.40 -20.84
C GLN A 316 7.13 -22.46 -21.55
N SER A 317 7.17 -23.70 -21.08
CA SER A 317 6.41 -24.78 -21.70
C SER A 317 4.89 -24.52 -21.66
N MET A 318 4.16 -25.02 -22.65
CA MET A 318 2.69 -24.89 -22.71
C MET A 318 2.02 -25.52 -21.48
N TYR A 319 2.53 -26.65 -20.99
CA TYR A 319 2.00 -27.27 -19.76
C TYR A 319 2.16 -26.39 -18.55
N ALA A 320 3.34 -25.78 -18.35
CA ALA A 320 3.55 -24.80 -17.29
C ALA A 320 2.60 -23.62 -17.45
N GLY A 321 2.44 -23.09 -18.65
CA GLY A 321 1.49 -22.02 -18.96
C GLY A 321 0.05 -22.36 -18.54
N LEU A 322 -0.44 -23.56 -18.86
CA LEU A 322 -1.78 -24.02 -18.45
C LEU A 322 -1.92 -24.15 -16.93
N VAL A 323 -0.93 -24.73 -16.25
CA VAL A 323 -0.93 -24.86 -14.78
C VAL A 323 -0.94 -23.49 -14.11
N PHE A 324 -0.07 -22.57 -14.51
CA PHE A 324 -0.04 -21.23 -13.94
C PHE A 324 -1.30 -20.42 -14.29
N SER A 325 -1.91 -20.63 -15.45
CA SER A 325 -3.20 -20.03 -15.79
C SER A 325 -4.29 -20.48 -14.84
N PHE A 326 -4.41 -21.78 -14.60
CA PHE A 326 -5.37 -22.35 -13.65
C PHE A 326 -5.16 -21.81 -12.23
N LEU A 327 -3.92 -21.85 -11.72
CA LEU A 327 -3.59 -21.35 -10.38
C LEU A 327 -3.88 -19.85 -10.25
N SER A 328 -3.67 -19.06 -11.31
CA SER A 328 -3.99 -17.63 -11.35
C SER A 328 -5.50 -17.35 -11.25
N MET A 329 -6.34 -18.27 -11.76
CA MET A 329 -7.79 -18.19 -11.54
C MET A 329 -8.15 -18.53 -10.09
N VAL A 330 -7.46 -19.48 -9.46
CA VAL A 330 -7.74 -19.91 -8.08
C VAL A 330 -7.45 -18.80 -7.07
N VAL A 331 -6.42 -17.96 -7.27
CA VAL A 331 -6.12 -16.86 -6.35
C VAL A 331 -7.20 -15.77 -6.31
N ALA A 332 -8.07 -15.72 -7.33
CA ALA A 332 -9.22 -14.81 -7.32
C ALA A 332 -10.28 -15.20 -6.27
N VAL A 333 -10.37 -16.48 -5.89
CA VAL A 333 -11.38 -16.98 -4.94
C VAL A 333 -11.23 -16.32 -3.55
N PRO A 334 -10.09 -16.36 -2.87
CA PRO A 334 -9.94 -15.69 -1.58
C PRO A 334 -10.10 -14.16 -1.67
N SER A 335 -9.77 -13.52 -2.79
CA SER A 335 -10.04 -12.10 -3.01
C SER A 335 -11.54 -11.83 -3.14
N ALA A 336 -12.28 -12.68 -3.86
CA ALA A 336 -13.73 -12.61 -3.99
C ALA A 336 -14.45 -12.81 -2.64
N ILE A 337 -13.96 -13.72 -1.78
CA ILE A 337 -14.47 -13.89 -0.42
C ILE A 337 -14.46 -12.54 0.32
N LYS A 338 -13.36 -11.79 0.28
CA LYS A 338 -13.29 -10.47 0.93
C LYS A 338 -14.32 -9.51 0.34
N MET A 339 -14.40 -9.39 -0.98
CA MET A 339 -15.33 -8.49 -1.66
C MET A 339 -16.79 -8.79 -1.30
N PHE A 340 -17.21 -10.06 -1.32
CA PHE A 340 -18.56 -10.46 -0.95
C PHE A 340 -18.86 -10.22 0.54
N ASN A 341 -17.90 -10.48 1.43
CA ASN A 341 -18.09 -10.27 2.86
C ASN A 341 -18.15 -8.77 3.22
N TRP A 342 -17.37 -7.90 2.56
CA TRP A 342 -17.51 -6.45 2.72
C TRP A 342 -18.87 -5.95 2.23
N THR A 343 -19.32 -6.43 1.06
CA THR A 343 -20.66 -6.09 0.53
C THR A 343 -21.78 -6.54 1.49
N ALA A 344 -21.68 -7.77 2.04
CA ALA A 344 -22.63 -8.28 3.02
C ALA A 344 -22.58 -7.51 4.35
N THR A 345 -21.41 -6.98 4.71
CA THR A 345 -21.27 -6.10 5.89
C THR A 345 -21.98 -4.76 5.68
N LEU A 346 -21.87 -4.18 4.48
CA LEU A 346 -22.59 -2.95 4.12
C LEU A 346 -24.11 -3.14 4.13
N TYR A 347 -24.59 -4.31 3.73
CA TYR A 347 -26.03 -4.59 3.65
C TYR A 347 -26.68 -4.47 5.02
N LYS A 348 -27.68 -3.59 5.15
CA LYS A 348 -28.35 -3.23 6.42
C LYS A 348 -27.41 -2.66 7.50
N GLY A 349 -26.25 -2.11 7.13
CA GLY A 349 -25.38 -1.37 8.03
C GLY A 349 -25.87 0.07 8.24
N SER A 350 -25.47 0.68 9.36
CA SER A 350 -25.68 2.12 9.63
C SER A 350 -24.50 2.91 9.02
N ILE A 351 -24.54 3.12 7.71
CA ILE A 351 -23.42 3.66 6.95
C ILE A 351 -23.24 5.15 7.22
N SER A 352 -22.05 5.55 7.63
CA SER A 352 -21.58 6.94 7.68
C SER A 352 -20.61 7.21 6.54
N LEU A 353 -20.91 8.25 5.73
CA LEU A 353 -20.08 8.63 4.57
C LEU A 353 -19.02 9.68 4.96
N ASP A 354 -18.26 9.40 6.01
CA ASP A 354 -17.09 10.17 6.36
C ASP A 354 -15.93 9.87 5.39
N THR A 355 -14.95 10.74 5.34
CA THR A 355 -13.84 10.63 4.37
C THR A 355 -13.19 9.24 4.33
N PRO A 356 -12.89 8.56 5.45
CA PRO A 356 -12.32 7.22 5.39
C PRO A 356 -13.22 6.22 4.67
N MET A 357 -14.54 6.29 4.88
CA MET A 357 -15.50 5.40 4.22
C MET A 357 -15.58 5.62 2.71
N LEU A 358 -15.45 6.87 2.25
CA LEU A 358 -15.40 7.15 0.81
C LEU A 358 -14.19 6.48 0.14
N TYR A 359 -13.04 6.48 0.79
CA TYR A 359 -11.87 5.73 0.33
C TYR A 359 -12.11 4.21 0.38
N GLY A 360 -12.74 3.69 1.42
CA GLY A 360 -13.11 2.28 1.51
C GLY A 360 -14.04 1.82 0.37
N LEU A 361 -15.08 2.60 0.09
CA LEU A 361 -15.98 2.34 -1.05
C LEU A 361 -15.27 2.52 -2.41
N GLY A 362 -14.42 3.53 -2.52
CA GLY A 362 -13.57 3.75 -3.69
C GLY A 362 -12.66 2.55 -3.96
N PHE A 363 -12.03 2.00 -2.91
CA PHE A 363 -11.25 0.76 -3.02
C PHE A 363 -12.11 -0.38 -3.58
N MET A 364 -13.30 -0.61 -3.01
CA MET A 364 -14.15 -1.73 -3.46
C MET A 364 -14.47 -1.62 -4.95
N GLY A 365 -14.85 -0.43 -5.44
CA GLY A 365 -15.16 -0.23 -6.85
C GLY A 365 -13.94 -0.40 -7.77
N LEU A 366 -12.83 0.23 -7.43
CA LEU A 366 -11.63 0.22 -8.27
C LEU A 366 -10.91 -1.14 -8.23
N PHE A 367 -10.80 -1.76 -7.05
CA PHE A 367 -10.21 -3.08 -6.92
C PHE A 367 -11.04 -4.17 -7.59
N LEU A 368 -12.38 -4.03 -7.63
CA LEU A 368 -13.24 -4.94 -8.40
C LEU A 368 -12.87 -4.95 -9.88
N ILE A 369 -12.72 -3.77 -10.50
CA ILE A 369 -12.29 -3.64 -11.89
C ILE A 369 -10.88 -4.23 -12.06
N GLY A 370 -9.96 -3.90 -11.16
CA GLY A 370 -8.61 -4.43 -11.15
C GLY A 370 -8.56 -5.96 -11.06
N GLY A 371 -9.34 -6.55 -10.15
CA GLY A 371 -9.42 -8.00 -9.96
C GLY A 371 -10.03 -8.73 -11.18
N LEU A 372 -11.13 -8.21 -11.73
CA LEU A 372 -11.76 -8.79 -12.91
C LEU A 372 -10.86 -8.73 -14.15
N THR A 373 -10.16 -7.63 -14.37
CA THR A 373 -9.18 -7.52 -15.46
C THR A 373 -7.95 -8.39 -15.23
N GLY A 374 -7.64 -8.72 -13.97
CA GLY A 374 -6.63 -9.71 -13.59
C GLY A 374 -6.96 -11.11 -14.07
N LEU A 375 -8.25 -11.49 -14.07
CA LEU A 375 -8.69 -12.79 -14.64
C LEU A 375 -8.40 -12.85 -16.15
N PHE A 376 -8.57 -11.75 -16.89
CA PHE A 376 -8.21 -11.71 -18.31
C PHE A 376 -6.71 -11.93 -18.51
N LEU A 377 -5.87 -11.31 -17.69
CA LEU A 377 -4.42 -11.49 -17.76
C LEU A 377 -3.94 -12.83 -17.19
N GLY A 378 -4.71 -13.48 -16.31
CA GLY A 378 -4.46 -14.84 -15.85
C GLY A 378 -4.81 -15.92 -16.88
N ALA A 379 -5.66 -15.61 -17.86
CA ALA A 379 -6.02 -16.51 -18.94
C ALA A 379 -4.96 -16.47 -20.05
N VAL A 380 -4.18 -17.56 -20.19
CA VAL A 380 -3.05 -17.61 -21.15
C VAL A 380 -3.46 -17.22 -22.57
N GLY A 381 -4.62 -17.66 -23.05
CA GLY A 381 -5.11 -17.35 -24.40
C GLY A 381 -5.41 -15.85 -24.63
N LEU A 382 -5.81 -15.12 -23.59
CA LEU A 382 -6.01 -13.66 -23.67
C LEU A 382 -4.71 -12.88 -23.47
N THR A 383 -3.87 -13.34 -22.55
CA THR A 383 -2.61 -12.65 -22.24
C THR A 383 -1.64 -12.61 -23.42
N VAL A 384 -1.65 -13.62 -24.29
CA VAL A 384 -0.85 -13.60 -25.53
C VAL A 384 -1.11 -12.31 -26.35
N HIS A 385 -2.34 -11.81 -26.35
CA HIS A 385 -2.71 -10.58 -27.07
C HIS A 385 -2.53 -9.29 -26.26
N LEU A 386 -2.63 -9.38 -24.93
CA LEU A 386 -2.64 -8.21 -24.04
C LEU A 386 -1.29 -7.91 -23.39
N THR A 387 -0.36 -8.87 -23.42
CA THR A 387 0.97 -8.73 -22.85
C THR A 387 1.70 -7.52 -23.45
N ASP A 388 2.44 -6.81 -22.61
CA ASP A 388 3.19 -5.60 -22.93
C ASP A 388 2.38 -4.46 -23.61
N THR A 389 1.05 -4.48 -23.45
CA THR A 389 0.18 -3.36 -23.85
C THR A 389 -0.22 -2.50 -22.65
N TYR A 390 -0.89 -1.38 -22.93
CA TYR A 390 -1.46 -0.50 -21.91
C TYR A 390 -2.61 -1.15 -21.11
N PHE A 391 -3.14 -2.30 -21.55
CA PHE A 391 -4.10 -3.08 -20.75
C PHE A 391 -3.45 -3.58 -19.44
N VAL A 392 -2.21 -4.04 -19.52
CA VAL A 392 -1.43 -4.46 -18.33
C VAL A 392 -1.18 -3.26 -17.42
N VAL A 393 -0.86 -2.09 -17.98
CA VAL A 393 -0.63 -0.85 -17.21
C VAL A 393 -1.90 -0.43 -16.47
N ALA A 394 -3.05 -0.43 -17.15
CA ALA A 394 -4.34 -0.15 -16.53
C ALA A 394 -4.64 -1.12 -15.39
N HIS A 395 -4.51 -2.44 -15.65
CA HIS A 395 -4.77 -3.48 -14.66
C HIS A 395 -3.97 -3.28 -13.37
N PHE A 396 -2.66 -3.19 -13.46
CA PHE A 396 -1.87 -3.11 -12.22
C PHE A 396 -2.05 -1.77 -11.50
N HIS A 397 -2.38 -0.67 -12.19
CA HIS A 397 -2.73 0.57 -11.51
C HIS A 397 -4.09 0.48 -10.79
N TYR A 398 -5.08 -0.21 -11.36
CA TYR A 398 -6.36 -0.46 -10.68
C TYR A 398 -6.17 -1.30 -9.40
N VAL A 399 -5.23 -2.25 -9.39
CA VAL A 399 -4.92 -3.05 -8.20
C VAL A 399 -4.03 -2.28 -7.20
N MET A 400 -2.94 -1.65 -7.68
CA MET A 400 -1.95 -1.01 -6.80
C MET A 400 -2.41 0.37 -6.34
N VAL A 401 -2.79 1.25 -7.25
CA VAL A 401 -3.22 2.62 -6.90
C VAL A 401 -4.68 2.63 -6.49
N GLY A 402 -5.57 2.09 -7.33
CA GLY A 402 -7.00 1.95 -7.04
C GLY A 402 -7.31 1.04 -5.85
N GLY A 403 -6.42 0.10 -5.57
CA GLY A 403 -6.42 -0.72 -4.36
C GLY A 403 -5.59 -0.07 -3.24
N GLN A 404 -4.29 -0.35 -3.20
CA GLN A 404 -3.44 -0.04 -2.05
C GLN A 404 -3.35 1.46 -1.71
N VAL A 405 -3.13 2.36 -2.70
CA VAL A 405 -2.96 3.80 -2.40
C VAL A 405 -4.26 4.40 -1.87
N ILE A 406 -5.40 3.99 -2.44
CA ILE A 406 -6.73 4.38 -1.95
C ILE A 406 -6.93 3.90 -0.50
N ALA A 407 -6.59 2.64 -0.20
CA ALA A 407 -6.67 2.12 1.17
C ALA A 407 -5.71 2.84 2.11
N TYR A 408 -4.49 3.16 1.67
CA TYR A 408 -3.51 3.91 2.46
C TYR A 408 -4.03 5.30 2.82
N LEU A 409 -4.61 6.03 1.86
CA LEU A 409 -5.24 7.32 2.13
C LEU A 409 -6.44 7.16 3.08
N GLY A 410 -7.29 6.15 2.87
CA GLY A 410 -8.38 5.84 3.79
C GLY A 410 -7.90 5.60 5.22
N GLY A 411 -6.84 4.80 5.38
CA GLY A 411 -6.21 4.53 6.67
C GLY A 411 -5.59 5.77 7.30
N LEU A 412 -4.90 6.61 6.52
CA LEU A 412 -4.37 7.88 7.01
C LEU A 412 -5.48 8.79 7.54
N HIS A 413 -6.59 8.95 6.82
CA HIS A 413 -7.72 9.76 7.28
C HIS A 413 -8.39 9.15 8.53
N TYR A 414 -8.52 7.83 8.56
CA TYR A 414 -9.11 7.11 9.68
C TYR A 414 -8.29 7.28 10.96
N TRP A 415 -6.98 7.11 10.88
CA TRP A 415 -6.09 7.13 12.03
C TRP A 415 -5.36 8.46 12.26
N TRP A 416 -5.50 9.45 11.38
CA TRP A 416 -4.87 10.76 11.57
C TRP A 416 -5.18 11.40 12.93
N PRO A 417 -6.46 11.36 13.40
CA PRO A 417 -6.79 11.88 14.72
C PRO A 417 -6.04 11.16 15.85
N LYS A 418 -5.87 9.85 15.75
CA LYS A 418 -5.12 9.06 16.73
C LYS A 418 -3.63 9.40 16.70
N MET A 419 -3.06 9.53 15.51
CA MET A 419 -1.63 9.81 15.34
C MET A 419 -1.24 11.21 15.82
N THR A 420 -2.09 12.20 15.57
CA THR A 420 -1.73 13.63 15.76
C THR A 420 -2.48 14.31 16.90
N GLY A 421 -3.60 13.76 17.34
CA GLY A 421 -4.53 14.41 18.25
C GLY A 421 -5.33 15.54 17.62
N LYS A 422 -5.33 15.68 16.29
CA LYS A 422 -5.98 16.74 15.53
C LYS A 422 -6.91 16.20 14.46
N MET A 423 -8.07 16.83 14.29
CA MET A 423 -8.97 16.55 13.17
C MET A 423 -8.58 17.37 11.95
N TYR A 424 -8.63 16.73 10.78
CA TYR A 424 -8.56 17.41 9.48
C TYR A 424 -9.94 17.92 9.04
N SER A 425 -10.00 18.69 7.97
CA SER A 425 -11.27 19.17 7.39
C SER A 425 -11.96 18.07 6.60
N GLU A 426 -13.10 17.58 7.10
CA GLU A 426 -13.95 16.60 6.40
C GLU A 426 -14.39 17.08 5.02
N PHE A 427 -14.67 18.37 4.86
CA PHE A 427 -15.05 18.93 3.57
C PHE A 427 -13.95 18.73 2.51
N TRP A 428 -12.72 19.14 2.82
CA TRP A 428 -11.59 18.96 1.90
C TRP A 428 -11.19 17.49 1.73
N GLY A 429 -11.35 16.68 2.78
CA GLY A 429 -11.15 15.24 2.70
C GLY A 429 -12.08 14.57 1.69
N LYS A 430 -13.37 14.89 1.73
CA LYS A 430 -14.38 14.39 0.77
C LYS A 430 -14.11 14.85 -0.66
N ILE A 431 -13.75 16.13 -0.84
CA ILE A 431 -13.37 16.66 -2.16
C ILE A 431 -12.15 15.90 -2.70
N SER A 432 -11.12 15.70 -1.88
CA SER A 432 -9.94 14.93 -2.28
C SER A 432 -10.32 13.50 -2.69
N ALA A 433 -11.13 12.80 -1.90
CA ALA A 433 -11.57 11.44 -2.23
C ALA A 433 -12.32 11.38 -3.58
N MET A 434 -13.19 12.36 -3.86
CA MET A 434 -13.90 12.47 -5.15
C MET A 434 -12.93 12.73 -6.32
N LEU A 435 -11.99 13.67 -6.16
CA LEU A 435 -11.02 13.99 -7.21
C LEU A 435 -10.09 12.81 -7.49
N VAL A 436 -9.66 12.10 -6.44
CA VAL A 436 -8.84 10.89 -6.59
C VAL A 436 -9.63 9.82 -7.34
N PHE A 437 -10.88 9.55 -6.97
CA PHE A 437 -11.69 8.52 -7.64
C PHE A 437 -11.97 8.87 -9.11
N ILE A 438 -12.39 10.10 -9.40
CA ILE A 438 -12.70 10.56 -10.77
C ILE A 438 -11.43 10.61 -11.61
N GLY A 439 -10.39 11.29 -11.11
CA GLY A 439 -9.11 11.42 -11.80
C GLY A 439 -8.46 10.07 -12.09
N PHE A 440 -8.57 9.12 -11.17
CA PHE A 440 -8.06 7.77 -11.35
C PHE A 440 -8.76 7.06 -12.53
N ASN A 441 -10.10 7.06 -12.57
CA ASN A 441 -10.84 6.41 -13.66
C ASN A 441 -10.57 7.10 -15.01
N LEU A 442 -10.54 8.43 -15.05
CA LEU A 442 -10.21 9.17 -16.27
C LEU A 442 -8.77 8.90 -16.76
N THR A 443 -7.85 8.60 -15.84
CA THR A 443 -6.47 8.26 -16.20
C THR A 443 -6.37 6.85 -16.76
N PHE A 444 -6.85 5.85 -16.03
CA PHE A 444 -6.50 4.46 -16.28
C PHE A 444 -7.58 3.66 -17.03
N PHE A 445 -8.83 4.05 -17.02
CA PHE A 445 -9.86 3.35 -17.81
C PHE A 445 -9.63 3.48 -19.33
N PRO A 446 -9.27 4.66 -19.88
CA PRO A 446 -8.90 4.76 -21.28
C PRO A 446 -7.71 3.90 -21.67
N GLN A 447 -6.81 3.59 -20.74
CA GLN A 447 -5.65 2.74 -21.00
C GLN A 447 -6.02 1.27 -21.21
N PHE A 448 -7.15 0.78 -20.65
CA PHE A 448 -7.68 -0.54 -21.03
C PHE A 448 -8.05 -0.58 -22.51
N ILE A 449 -8.71 0.47 -22.99
CA ILE A 449 -9.12 0.59 -24.40
C ILE A 449 -7.87 0.70 -25.29
N LEU A 450 -6.92 1.56 -24.94
CA LEU A 450 -5.63 1.68 -25.66
C LEU A 450 -4.90 0.35 -25.74
N GLY A 451 -4.85 -0.39 -24.64
CA GLY A 451 -4.19 -1.71 -24.63
C GLY A 451 -4.94 -2.75 -25.43
N TYR A 452 -6.28 -2.76 -25.41
CA TYR A 452 -7.11 -3.62 -26.25
C TYR A 452 -6.91 -3.32 -27.76
N LEU A 453 -6.72 -2.05 -28.10
CA LEU A 453 -6.39 -1.61 -29.46
C LEU A 453 -4.91 -1.85 -29.83
N GLY A 454 -4.11 -2.44 -28.95
CA GLY A 454 -2.73 -2.84 -29.23
C GLY A 454 -1.67 -1.76 -28.93
N MET A 455 -1.99 -0.67 -28.22
CA MET A 455 -0.96 0.30 -27.82
C MET A 455 0.07 -0.36 -26.91
N PRO A 456 1.37 -0.43 -27.30
CA PRO A 456 2.40 -1.03 -26.46
C PRO A 456 2.76 -0.13 -25.28
N ARG A 457 3.09 -0.73 -24.14
CA ARG A 457 3.64 0.00 -22.98
C ARG A 457 5.11 0.36 -23.21
N ARG A 458 5.62 1.38 -22.50
CA ARG A 458 7.03 1.81 -22.52
C ARG A 458 7.50 2.47 -23.81
N TYR A 459 6.60 2.87 -24.69
CA TYR A 459 6.91 3.63 -25.90
C TYR A 459 6.58 5.10 -25.72
N ALA A 460 7.44 5.98 -26.22
CA ALA A 460 7.27 7.43 -26.14
C ALA A 460 6.37 8.00 -27.26
N SER A 461 6.10 7.20 -28.30
CA SER A 461 5.26 7.57 -29.42
C SER A 461 4.18 6.51 -29.68
N TYR A 462 3.09 6.90 -30.35
CA TYR A 462 1.97 6.03 -30.67
C TYR A 462 1.24 6.53 -31.93
N PRO A 463 0.40 5.69 -32.58
CA PRO A 463 -0.39 6.09 -33.75
C PRO A 463 -1.40 7.21 -33.42
N GLU A 464 -1.61 8.15 -34.37
CA GLU A 464 -2.44 9.34 -34.17
C GLU A 464 -3.88 9.03 -33.74
N GLU A 465 -4.46 7.92 -34.22
CA GLU A 465 -5.81 7.49 -33.84
C GLU A 465 -5.97 7.20 -32.34
N MET A 466 -4.89 7.01 -31.60
CA MET A 466 -4.90 6.78 -30.16
C MET A 466 -4.80 8.07 -29.34
N GLN A 467 -4.62 9.24 -29.98
CA GLN A 467 -4.36 10.50 -29.29
C GLN A 467 -5.50 10.91 -28.35
N VAL A 468 -6.76 10.80 -28.77
CA VAL A 468 -7.91 11.24 -27.99
C VAL A 468 -7.94 10.52 -26.62
N LEU A 469 -7.71 9.22 -26.58
CA LEU A 469 -7.68 8.44 -25.33
C LEU A 469 -6.48 8.82 -24.45
N ASN A 470 -5.33 9.15 -25.06
CA ASN A 470 -4.17 9.64 -24.32
C ASN A 470 -4.40 11.04 -23.75
N ILE A 471 -5.12 11.93 -24.43
CA ILE A 471 -5.53 13.25 -23.91
C ILE A 471 -6.42 13.06 -22.68
N PHE A 472 -7.45 12.20 -22.75
CA PHE A 472 -8.31 11.90 -21.58
C PHE A 472 -7.50 11.35 -20.42
N SER A 473 -6.58 10.41 -20.68
CA SER A 473 -5.70 9.83 -19.66
C SER A 473 -4.80 10.89 -19.00
N THR A 474 -4.27 11.84 -19.77
CA THR A 474 -3.42 12.93 -19.24
C THR A 474 -4.23 13.97 -18.46
N ALA A 475 -5.42 14.33 -18.94
CA ALA A 475 -6.34 15.21 -18.21
C ALA A 475 -6.74 14.57 -16.86
N GLY A 476 -7.09 13.27 -16.88
CA GLY A 476 -7.37 12.51 -15.66
C GLY A 476 -6.19 12.50 -14.67
N ALA A 477 -4.97 12.30 -15.16
CA ALA A 477 -3.76 12.32 -14.34
C ALA A 477 -3.54 13.69 -13.67
N SER A 478 -3.90 14.78 -14.32
CA SER A 478 -3.83 16.13 -13.75
C SER A 478 -4.83 16.30 -12.59
N VAL A 479 -6.07 15.81 -12.75
CA VAL A 479 -7.08 15.79 -11.69
C VAL A 479 -6.63 14.91 -10.53
N LEU A 480 -6.07 13.73 -10.83
CA LEU A 480 -5.54 12.79 -9.83
C LEU A 480 -4.39 13.39 -9.02
N ALA A 481 -3.47 14.11 -9.69
CA ALA A 481 -2.37 14.79 -9.03
C ALA A 481 -2.85 15.85 -8.03
N VAL A 482 -3.87 16.63 -8.37
CA VAL A 482 -4.52 17.56 -7.43
C VAL A 482 -5.12 16.78 -6.26
N GLY A 483 -5.88 15.73 -6.53
CA GLY A 483 -6.49 14.88 -5.50
C GLY A 483 -5.47 14.31 -4.50
N PHE A 484 -4.29 13.87 -4.96
CA PHE A 484 -3.22 13.35 -4.10
C PHE A 484 -2.44 14.45 -3.35
N THR A 485 -2.38 15.66 -3.88
CA THR A 485 -1.68 16.79 -3.22
C THR A 485 -2.52 17.38 -2.09
N MET A 486 -3.84 17.41 -2.22
CA MET A 486 -4.74 17.99 -1.22
C MET A 486 -4.56 17.41 0.20
N PRO A 487 -4.46 16.07 0.42
CA PRO A 487 -4.20 15.50 1.74
C PRO A 487 -2.96 16.06 2.42
N VAL A 488 -1.88 16.24 1.67
CA VAL A 488 -0.64 16.83 2.21
C VAL A 488 -0.93 18.23 2.77
N VAL A 489 -1.65 19.05 2.01
CA VAL A 489 -1.96 20.43 2.40
C VAL A 489 -2.85 20.48 3.64
N TYR A 490 -4.00 19.79 3.63
CA TYR A 490 -4.92 19.92 4.76
C TYR A 490 -4.48 19.10 5.98
N PHE A 491 -3.66 18.05 5.85
CA PHE A 491 -3.06 17.39 7.00
C PHE A 491 -2.04 18.30 7.68
N ILE A 492 -1.15 18.95 6.94
CA ILE A 492 -0.23 19.95 7.51
C ILE A 492 -1.01 21.10 8.15
N HIS A 493 -2.03 21.62 7.47
CA HIS A 493 -2.91 22.65 8.03
C HIS A 493 -3.55 22.18 9.35
N SER A 494 -3.98 20.94 9.43
CA SER A 494 -4.63 20.40 10.62
C SER A 494 -3.70 20.28 11.83
N LEU A 495 -2.41 20.08 11.62
CA LEU A 495 -1.42 20.06 12.71
C LEU A 495 -1.36 21.41 13.44
N ILE A 496 -1.60 22.52 12.72
CA ILE A 496 -1.51 23.88 13.25
C ILE A 496 -2.90 24.37 13.71
N TYR A 497 -3.92 24.23 12.87
CA TYR A 497 -5.24 24.83 13.03
C TYR A 497 -6.37 23.84 13.26
N GLY A 498 -6.08 22.52 13.22
CA GLY A 498 -7.09 21.48 13.38
C GLY A 498 -7.68 21.47 14.80
N LYS A 499 -8.97 21.16 14.90
CA LYS A 499 -9.63 20.93 16.18
C LYS A 499 -8.99 19.75 16.92
N GLU A 500 -8.97 19.80 18.27
CA GLU A 500 -8.54 18.64 19.05
C GLU A 500 -9.45 17.45 18.77
N ALA A 501 -8.83 16.32 18.49
CA ALA A 501 -9.53 15.05 18.38
C ALA A 501 -9.54 14.37 19.76
N GLY A 502 -10.66 14.02 20.29
CA GLY A 502 -10.71 13.22 21.50
C GLY A 502 -10.03 11.85 21.34
N PRO A 503 -10.03 11.02 22.38
CA PRO A 503 -9.42 9.69 22.32
C PRO A 503 -10.09 8.78 21.28
N ASN A 504 -11.37 8.99 21.00
CA ASN A 504 -12.16 8.17 20.07
C ASN A 504 -13.17 9.03 19.27
N PRO A 505 -12.72 9.80 18.28
CA PRO A 505 -13.58 10.73 17.53
C PRO A 505 -14.64 10.02 16.68
N TRP A 506 -14.43 8.75 16.36
CA TRP A 506 -15.35 7.94 15.55
C TRP A 506 -16.32 7.10 16.38
N LEU A 507 -16.14 7.03 17.71
CA LEU A 507 -16.90 6.20 18.64
C LEU A 507 -16.85 4.71 18.26
N LEU A 508 -15.65 4.12 18.24
CA LEU A 508 -15.39 2.77 17.75
C LEU A 508 -14.86 1.84 18.87
N PRO A 509 -15.05 0.52 18.75
CA PRO A 509 -14.73 -0.45 19.80
C PRO A 509 -13.25 -0.87 19.88
N GLY A 510 -12.40 -0.53 18.90
CA GLY A 510 -11.00 -1.00 18.82
C GLY A 510 -10.13 -0.56 20.00
N LEU A 511 -9.12 -1.38 20.36
CA LEU A 511 -8.17 -1.07 21.45
C LEU A 511 -7.38 0.21 21.18
N GLU A 512 -7.03 0.49 19.92
CA GLU A 512 -6.36 1.71 19.51
C GLU A 512 -7.14 2.98 19.87
N TRP A 513 -8.45 2.87 20.04
CA TRP A 513 -9.33 3.97 20.44
C TRP A 513 -9.52 4.09 21.96
N ARG A 514 -8.97 3.15 22.74
CA ARG A 514 -9.04 3.15 24.22
C ARG A 514 -7.84 3.84 24.89
N THR A 515 -6.94 4.41 24.11
CA THR A 515 -5.83 5.23 24.61
C THR A 515 -5.95 6.66 24.11
N SER A 516 -5.18 7.58 24.66
CA SER A 516 -5.22 9.00 24.31
C SER A 516 -4.85 9.24 22.83
N SER A 517 -5.23 10.40 22.32
CA SER A 517 -4.83 10.89 20.99
C SER A 517 -4.07 12.21 21.14
N PRO A 518 -2.73 12.24 20.88
CA PRO A 518 -1.83 11.13 20.55
C PRO A 518 -1.61 10.16 21.72
N PRO A 519 -1.22 8.88 21.41
CA PRO A 519 -0.95 7.90 22.46
C PRO A 519 0.31 8.23 23.27
N PRO A 520 0.42 7.75 24.54
CA PRO A 520 1.65 7.81 25.30
C PRO A 520 2.74 6.91 24.69
N THR A 521 3.97 7.05 25.18
CA THR A 521 5.11 6.26 24.68
C THR A 521 4.89 4.74 24.83
N GLU A 522 4.31 4.31 25.93
CA GLU A 522 4.04 2.89 26.21
C GLU A 522 2.63 2.42 25.78
N ASN A 523 1.92 3.18 24.93
CA ASN A 523 0.60 2.91 24.39
C ASN A 523 -0.53 2.88 25.43
N PHE A 524 -0.38 2.17 26.55
CA PHE A 524 -1.38 1.99 27.60
C PHE A 524 -0.71 2.18 28.97
N GLU A 525 -1.42 2.80 29.93
CA GLU A 525 -0.95 2.92 31.31
C GLU A 525 -0.89 1.55 31.99
N THR A 526 -1.89 0.72 31.74
CA THR A 526 -1.97 -0.67 32.19
C THR A 526 -2.27 -1.57 31.00
N THR A 527 -1.74 -2.80 31.02
CA THR A 527 -2.00 -3.77 29.97
C THR A 527 -3.50 -4.08 29.89
N PRO A 528 -4.18 -3.84 28.76
CA PRO A 528 -5.60 -4.12 28.63
C PRO A 528 -5.89 -5.62 28.69
N VAL A 529 -7.06 -5.98 29.18
CA VAL A 529 -7.59 -7.36 29.14
C VAL A 529 -8.76 -7.40 28.16
N VAL A 530 -8.69 -8.27 27.16
CA VAL A 530 -9.70 -8.37 26.10
C VAL A 530 -10.70 -9.47 26.44
N THR A 531 -11.95 -9.11 26.60
CA THR A 531 -13.05 -10.04 26.92
C THR A 531 -14.11 -10.12 25.83
N TRP A 532 -14.03 -9.24 24.80
CA TRP A 532 -15.00 -9.11 23.71
C TRP A 532 -14.46 -9.66 22.39
N GLU A 533 -15.38 -9.94 21.47
CA GLU A 533 -15.06 -10.42 20.13
C GLU A 533 -14.62 -9.25 19.19
N ALA A 534 -13.89 -9.57 18.14
CA ALA A 534 -13.51 -8.57 17.14
C ALA A 534 -14.76 -7.94 16.48
N TYR A 535 -14.75 -6.62 16.31
CA TYR A 535 -15.83 -5.83 15.70
C TYR A 535 -17.20 -5.96 16.42
N GLU A 536 -17.18 -6.16 17.71
CA GLU A 536 -18.38 -6.18 18.52
C GLU A 536 -18.80 -4.76 18.90
N PHE A 537 -19.96 -4.33 18.39
CA PHE A 537 -20.57 -3.03 18.65
C PHE A 537 -21.71 -3.24 19.66
N GLY A 538 -21.44 -3.13 20.96
CA GLY A 538 -22.44 -3.34 22.01
C GLY A 538 -22.12 -2.62 23.30
N GLU A 539 -23.12 -2.59 24.23
CA GLU A 539 -23.03 -1.93 25.55
C GLU A 539 -21.85 -2.45 26.40
N GLU A 540 -21.49 -3.73 26.27
CA GLU A 540 -20.41 -4.37 27.03
C GLU A 540 -19.03 -3.72 26.77
N ASN A 541 -18.91 -2.97 25.69
CA ASN A 541 -17.71 -2.22 25.33
C ASN A 541 -17.70 -0.77 25.83
N GLY A 542 -18.71 -0.37 26.64
CA GLY A 542 -18.84 0.99 27.16
C GLY A 542 -19.26 2.00 26.10
N LEU A 543 -19.75 1.53 24.95
CA LEU A 543 -20.17 2.33 23.82
C LEU A 543 -21.63 2.04 23.49
N ASP A 544 -22.54 2.71 24.22
CA ASP A 544 -23.96 2.78 23.83
C ASP A 544 -24.10 3.72 22.63
N PHE A 545 -24.06 3.15 21.42
CA PHE A 545 -24.22 3.91 20.18
C PHE A 545 -25.60 4.55 20.03
N GLU A 546 -26.65 3.95 20.61
CA GLU A 546 -27.98 4.52 20.61
C GLU A 546 -28.02 5.75 21.51
N GLU A 547 -27.42 5.66 22.69
CA GLU A 547 -27.28 6.78 23.61
C GLU A 547 -26.39 7.87 23.06
N ALA A 548 -25.22 7.52 22.46
CA ALA A 548 -24.34 8.45 21.77
C ALA A 548 -25.08 9.18 20.63
N ARG A 549 -25.89 8.45 19.88
CA ARG A 549 -26.72 9.01 18.79
C ARG A 549 -27.82 9.94 19.32
N ARG A 550 -28.48 9.58 20.43
CA ARG A 550 -29.50 10.42 21.08
C ARG A 550 -28.88 11.71 21.63
N ARG A 551 -27.72 11.62 22.29
CA ARG A 551 -27.00 12.80 22.80
C ARG A 551 -26.55 13.71 21.66
N ALA A 552 -26.03 13.16 20.54
CA ALA A 552 -25.67 13.94 19.35
C ALA A 552 -26.88 14.62 18.69
N ALA A 553 -28.06 13.99 18.74
CA ALA A 553 -29.29 14.56 18.19
C ALA A 553 -29.90 15.66 19.08
N VAL A 554 -29.60 15.64 20.39
CA VAL A 554 -30.12 16.59 21.38
C VAL A 554 -29.16 17.77 21.60
N ALA A 555 -27.88 17.66 21.25
CA ALA A 555 -26.92 18.77 21.39
C ALA A 555 -27.34 19.97 20.53
N PRO A 556 -27.56 21.16 21.13
CA PRO A 556 -27.92 22.34 20.36
C PRO A 556 -26.84 22.68 19.34
N ALA A 557 -27.25 23.01 18.11
CA ALA A 557 -26.35 23.52 17.10
C ALA A 557 -25.74 24.84 17.61
N THR A 558 -24.58 24.75 18.22
CA THR A 558 -23.82 25.96 18.56
C THR A 558 -23.24 26.50 17.26
N SER A 559 -23.72 27.66 16.88
CA SER A 559 -23.37 28.52 15.72
C SER A 559 -21.86 28.77 15.60
#